data_1d9bafa8af077019ad8cd43aef9e9fda
#
_entry.id   1d9bafa8af077019ad8cd43aef9e9fda
#
_cell.length_a   1.000
_cell.length_b   1.000
_cell.length_c   1.000
_cell.angle_alpha   90.00
_cell.angle_beta   90.00
_cell.angle_gamma   90.00
#
_symmetry.space_group_name_H-M   'P 1'
#
loop_
_entity.id
_entity.type
_entity.pdbx_description
1 polymer ?
#
loop_
_entity_poly.entity_id
_entity_poly.type
_entity_poly.pdbx_seq_one_letter_code
_entity_poly.pdbx_strand_id
1 'polypeptide(L)'
;GLSGQSIFMKVNNLPTPSTTIHSTNLYIEPGGKGYNQAVACKKLGAEVSYFSKVGYDEYGNICEKYLKDLGIKTIFEKDKIHNTALATILTDDLAENEVIVYKGASSNLNVSELKDFESEIATADVLLLQYEITIGNTLITINKQIAKENNTLVILNPAPAIYLDKEILNMADIVTPNYEEAKTLYGLDIEKLPSSINNTLIVTLGSKGSLLINNHTSKKFSPINVE
;
A
#
# COMPACT_ATOMS: atom_id res chain seq x y z
N GLY A 1 5.08 0.21 5.89
CA GLY A 1 4.56 -0.42 4.66
C GLY A 1 5.43 -1.55 4.16
N LEU A 2 4.95 -2.32 3.17
CA LEU A 2 5.72 -3.38 2.53
C LEU A 2 6.79 -2.79 1.62
N SER A 3 8.02 -3.34 1.70
CA SER A 3 9.13 -3.10 0.79
C SER A 3 9.62 -4.42 0.21
N GLY A 4 9.84 -4.47 -1.09
CA GLY A 4 10.33 -5.64 -1.78
C GLY A 4 10.86 -5.33 -3.17
N GLN A 5 11.21 -6.37 -3.91
CA GLN A 5 11.56 -6.27 -5.31
C GLN A 5 10.38 -6.71 -6.19
N SER A 6 10.17 -5.98 -7.27
CA SER A 6 9.21 -6.33 -8.31
C SER A 6 9.94 -6.73 -9.57
N ILE A 7 9.70 -7.96 -10.02
CA ILE A 7 10.26 -8.53 -11.25
C ILE A 7 9.16 -8.49 -12.31
N PHE A 8 9.32 -7.62 -13.28
CA PHE A 8 8.41 -7.49 -14.40
C PHE A 8 8.96 -8.26 -15.60
N MET A 9 8.19 -9.19 -16.12
CA MET A 9 8.53 -9.94 -17.33
C MET A 9 7.43 -9.76 -18.38
N LYS A 10 7.83 -9.30 -19.56
CA LYS A 10 6.94 -9.29 -20.71
C LYS A 10 6.98 -10.65 -21.39
N VAL A 11 5.82 -11.21 -21.71
CA VAL A 11 5.65 -12.48 -22.40
C VAL A 11 4.68 -12.29 -23.57
N ASN A 12 4.72 -13.17 -24.59
CA ASN A 12 3.74 -13.08 -25.68
C ASN A 12 2.34 -13.52 -25.23
N ASN A 13 2.28 -14.55 -24.39
CA ASN A 13 1.05 -15.06 -23.77
C ASN A 13 1.34 -15.47 -22.33
N LEU A 14 0.36 -15.35 -21.45
CA LEU A 14 0.49 -15.86 -20.07
C LEU A 14 0.68 -17.39 -20.07
N PRO A 15 1.47 -17.96 -19.13
CA PRO A 15 1.75 -19.38 -19.10
C PRO A 15 0.49 -20.18 -18.73
N THR A 16 0.35 -21.35 -19.36
CA THR A 16 -0.64 -22.34 -18.94
C THR A 16 0.06 -23.49 -18.17
N PRO A 17 -0.67 -24.26 -17.36
CA PRO A 17 -0.09 -25.39 -16.66
C PRO A 17 0.74 -26.31 -17.55
N SER A 18 1.91 -26.73 -17.04
CA SER A 18 2.87 -27.60 -17.75
C SER A 18 3.55 -27.00 -19.00
N THR A 19 3.48 -25.69 -19.19
CA THR A 19 4.19 -25.02 -20.29
C THR A 19 5.40 -24.25 -19.79
N THR A 20 6.47 -24.22 -20.60
CA THR A 20 7.60 -23.30 -20.43
C THR A 20 7.49 -22.23 -21.49
N ILE A 21 7.55 -20.97 -21.07
CA ILE A 21 7.55 -19.81 -21.97
C ILE A 21 8.81 -18.98 -21.75
N HIS A 22 9.14 -18.16 -22.73
CA HIS A 22 10.27 -17.24 -22.63
C HIS A 22 9.76 -15.81 -22.52
N SER A 23 10.37 -15.04 -21.59
CA SER A 23 10.12 -13.60 -21.53
C SER A 23 10.87 -12.88 -22.65
N THR A 24 10.26 -11.86 -23.17
CA THR A 24 10.84 -10.97 -24.20
C THR A 24 11.52 -9.74 -23.59
N ASN A 25 11.20 -9.41 -22.33
CA ASN A 25 11.81 -8.31 -21.61
C ASN A 25 11.80 -8.61 -20.09
N LEU A 26 12.81 -8.10 -19.38
CA LEU A 26 12.95 -8.19 -17.93
C LEU A 26 13.26 -6.82 -17.37
N TYR A 27 12.51 -6.41 -16.34
CA TYR A 27 12.75 -5.21 -15.57
C TYR A 27 12.61 -5.51 -14.07
N ILE A 28 13.52 -5.00 -13.25
CA ILE A 28 13.54 -5.24 -11.80
C ILE A 28 13.67 -3.90 -11.11
N GLU A 29 12.76 -3.62 -10.18
CA GLU A 29 12.80 -2.41 -9.37
C GLU A 29 12.29 -2.65 -7.94
N PRO A 30 12.69 -1.82 -6.96
CA PRO A 30 12.07 -1.81 -5.65
C PRO A 30 10.59 -1.42 -5.75
N GLY A 31 9.76 -2.07 -4.93
CA GLY A 31 8.32 -1.82 -4.94
C GLY A 31 7.62 -2.23 -3.64
N GLY A 32 6.31 -2.27 -3.72
CA GLY A 32 5.36 -2.43 -2.64
C GLY A 32 4.48 -1.18 -2.52
N LYS A 33 3.21 -1.34 -2.14
CA LYS A 33 2.28 -0.18 -2.11
C LYS A 33 2.78 0.92 -1.19
N GLY A 34 3.19 0.55 0.04
CA GLY A 34 3.73 1.52 0.99
C GLY A 34 5.02 2.18 0.49
N TYR A 35 5.90 1.39 -0.12
CA TYR A 35 7.14 1.87 -0.72
C TYR A 35 6.87 2.89 -1.84
N ASN A 36 5.98 2.55 -2.77
CA ASN A 36 5.63 3.42 -3.91
C ASN A 36 4.95 4.71 -3.45
N GLN A 37 4.10 4.63 -2.42
CA GLN A 37 3.46 5.80 -1.83
C GLN A 37 4.48 6.72 -1.14
N ALA A 38 5.44 6.17 -0.41
CA ALA A 38 6.52 6.96 0.21
C ALA A 38 7.35 7.72 -0.86
N VAL A 39 7.71 7.04 -1.95
CA VAL A 39 8.41 7.66 -3.09
C VAL A 39 7.56 8.76 -3.73
N ALA A 40 6.26 8.51 -3.95
CA ALA A 40 5.35 9.49 -4.52
C ALA A 40 5.20 10.74 -3.65
N CYS A 41 4.99 10.57 -2.34
CA CYS A 41 4.91 11.66 -1.38
C CYS A 41 6.19 12.51 -1.38
N LYS A 42 7.36 11.86 -1.38
CA LYS A 42 8.64 12.57 -1.43
C LYS A 42 8.82 13.37 -2.71
N LYS A 43 8.49 12.78 -3.86
CA LYS A 43 8.55 13.48 -5.17
C LYS A 43 7.59 14.67 -5.25
N LEU A 44 6.50 14.64 -4.49
CA LEU A 44 5.54 15.74 -4.38
C LEU A 44 5.94 16.79 -3.32
N GLY A 45 7.12 16.66 -2.69
CA GLY A 45 7.69 17.65 -1.78
C GLY A 45 7.39 17.42 -0.30
N ALA A 46 6.80 16.30 0.09
CA ALA A 46 6.60 15.98 1.49
C ALA A 46 7.91 15.58 2.19
N GLU A 47 8.00 15.85 3.49
CA GLU A 47 8.95 15.17 4.36
C GLU A 47 8.40 13.80 4.73
N VAL A 48 9.18 12.75 4.49
CA VAL A 48 8.71 11.38 4.63
C VAL A 48 9.61 10.59 5.57
N SER A 49 9.01 10.02 6.61
CA SER A 49 9.58 8.93 7.42
C SER A 49 8.89 7.62 7.01
N TYR A 50 9.68 6.60 6.68
CA TYR A 50 9.14 5.33 6.19
C TYR A 50 9.62 4.15 7.03
N PHE A 51 8.65 3.40 7.56
CA PHE A 51 8.88 2.20 8.35
C PHE A 51 8.55 0.94 7.55
N SER A 52 9.48 -0.03 7.56
CA SER A 52 9.32 -1.31 6.88
C SER A 52 10.10 -2.41 7.58
N LYS A 53 9.74 -3.67 7.30
CA LYS A 53 10.53 -4.84 7.67
C LYS A 53 10.91 -5.61 6.41
N VAL A 54 12.21 -5.86 6.26
CA VAL A 54 12.79 -6.55 5.09
C VAL A 54 13.73 -7.66 5.56
N GLY A 55 14.09 -8.57 4.68
CA GLY A 55 15.08 -9.60 4.96
C GLY A 55 16.48 -9.01 5.18
N TYR A 56 17.32 -9.79 5.85
CA TYR A 56 18.77 -9.50 5.94
C TYR A 56 19.45 -9.97 4.64
N ASP A 57 19.05 -9.37 3.53
CA ASP A 57 19.48 -9.74 2.17
C ASP A 57 19.76 -8.52 1.30
N GLU A 58 20.22 -8.75 0.08
CA GLU A 58 20.57 -7.69 -0.87
C GLU A 58 19.35 -6.89 -1.31
N TYR A 59 18.20 -7.54 -1.49
CA TYR A 59 16.97 -6.84 -1.89
C TYR A 59 16.49 -5.85 -0.84
N GLY A 60 16.57 -6.21 0.44
CA GLY A 60 16.29 -5.30 1.54
C GLY A 60 17.23 -4.11 1.57
N ASN A 61 18.52 -4.32 1.31
CA ASN A 61 19.52 -3.25 1.26
C ASN A 61 19.29 -2.31 0.06
N ILE A 62 18.95 -2.85 -1.11
CA ILE A 62 18.60 -2.07 -2.31
C ILE A 62 17.37 -1.18 -2.04
N CYS A 63 16.31 -1.74 -1.45
CA CYS A 63 15.11 -0.96 -1.09
C CYS A 63 15.43 0.20 -0.16
N GLU A 64 16.18 -0.08 0.91
CA GLU A 64 16.55 0.93 1.91
C GLU A 64 17.45 2.02 1.32
N LYS A 65 18.47 1.61 0.55
CA LYS A 65 19.40 2.54 -0.09
C LYS A 65 18.68 3.51 -1.03
N TYR A 66 17.81 3.01 -1.90
CA TYR A 66 17.08 3.84 -2.86
C TYR A 66 16.24 4.93 -2.17
N LEU A 67 15.54 4.59 -1.07
CA LEU A 67 14.76 5.57 -0.32
C LEU A 67 15.67 6.60 0.37
N LYS A 68 16.80 6.18 0.93
CA LYS A 68 17.79 7.09 1.52
C LYS A 68 18.37 8.05 0.48
N ASP A 69 18.68 7.56 -0.72
CA ASP A 69 19.18 8.39 -1.83
C ASP A 69 18.16 9.44 -2.27
N LEU A 70 16.86 9.17 -2.11
CA LEU A 70 15.79 10.15 -2.32
C LEU A 70 15.59 11.13 -1.15
N GLY A 71 16.34 10.97 -0.05
CA GLY A 71 16.19 11.78 1.15
C GLY A 71 14.93 11.43 1.98
N ILE A 72 14.49 10.18 1.94
CA ILE A 72 13.45 9.64 2.81
C ILE A 72 14.12 9.10 4.08
N LYS A 73 13.64 9.49 5.25
CA LYS A 73 14.07 8.91 6.53
C LYS A 73 13.54 7.48 6.63
N THR A 74 14.43 6.50 6.68
CA THR A 74 14.08 5.07 6.71
C THR A 74 14.33 4.47 8.07
N ILE A 75 13.37 3.69 8.57
CA ILE A 75 13.46 2.85 9.75
C ILE A 75 13.14 1.42 9.29
N PHE A 76 14.19 0.66 9.01
CA PHE A 76 14.08 -0.68 8.44
C PHE A 76 14.49 -1.74 9.45
N GLU A 77 13.50 -2.53 9.91
CA GLU A 77 13.77 -3.75 10.66
C GLU A 77 14.30 -4.84 9.73
N LYS A 78 15.30 -5.58 10.20
CA LYS A 78 15.96 -6.65 9.42
C LYS A 78 15.60 -8.03 9.97
N ASP A 79 14.83 -8.80 9.21
CA ASP A 79 14.51 -10.18 9.53
C ASP A 79 15.67 -11.11 9.09
N LYS A 80 16.14 -11.94 10.03
CA LYS A 80 17.25 -12.90 9.76
C LYS A 80 16.75 -14.25 9.27
N ILE A 81 15.44 -14.48 9.31
CA ILE A 81 14.84 -15.78 8.99
C ILE A 81 14.16 -15.72 7.62
N HIS A 82 13.46 -14.63 7.33
CA HIS A 82 12.67 -14.48 6.12
C HIS A 82 13.32 -13.49 5.17
N ASN A 83 13.30 -13.83 3.88
CA ASN A 83 13.79 -12.94 2.83
C ASN A 83 12.88 -11.72 2.66
N THR A 84 13.42 -10.68 2.03
CA THR A 84 12.66 -9.51 1.57
C THR A 84 11.52 -9.94 0.65
N ALA A 85 10.42 -9.20 0.68
CA ALA A 85 9.28 -9.44 -0.18
C ALA A 85 9.67 -9.40 -1.67
N LEU A 86 9.00 -10.24 -2.46
CA LEU A 86 9.22 -10.35 -3.90
C LEU A 86 7.88 -10.44 -4.62
N ALA A 87 7.70 -9.66 -5.67
CA ALA A 87 6.58 -9.78 -6.59
C ALA A 87 7.11 -10.18 -7.98
N THR A 88 6.47 -11.15 -8.61
CA THR A 88 6.67 -11.45 -10.04
C THR A 88 5.42 -11.04 -10.79
N ILE A 89 5.57 -10.18 -11.78
CA ILE A 89 4.52 -9.64 -12.61
C ILE A 89 4.77 -10.08 -14.05
N LEU A 90 3.89 -10.91 -14.58
CA LEU A 90 3.89 -11.29 -15.98
C LEU A 90 2.87 -10.41 -16.70
N THR A 91 3.26 -9.83 -17.83
CA THR A 91 2.35 -9.03 -18.67
C THR A 91 2.44 -9.53 -20.11
N ASP A 92 1.32 -9.85 -20.72
CA ASP A 92 1.26 -10.32 -22.10
C ASP A 92 1.07 -9.19 -23.12
N ASP A 93 0.98 -9.56 -24.40
CA ASP A 93 0.80 -8.60 -25.51
C ASP A 93 -0.61 -7.96 -25.53
N LEU A 94 -1.59 -8.52 -24.79
CA LEU A 94 -2.92 -7.97 -24.59
C LEU A 94 -3.00 -7.03 -23.38
N ALA A 95 -1.87 -6.80 -22.69
CA ALA A 95 -1.79 -6.07 -21.44
C ALA A 95 -2.54 -6.74 -20.26
N GLU A 96 -2.84 -8.03 -20.38
CA GLU A 96 -3.28 -8.82 -19.24
C GLU A 96 -2.08 -9.14 -18.34
N ASN A 97 -2.31 -9.25 -17.04
CA ASN A 97 -1.22 -9.52 -16.10
C ASN A 97 -1.59 -10.60 -15.08
N GLU A 98 -0.56 -11.35 -14.68
CA GLU A 98 -0.59 -12.23 -13.51
C GLU A 98 0.47 -11.80 -12.52
N VAL A 99 0.09 -11.76 -11.24
CA VAL A 99 0.97 -11.29 -10.17
C VAL A 99 1.06 -12.34 -9.08
N ILE A 100 2.30 -12.73 -8.76
CA ILE A 100 2.60 -13.61 -7.64
C ILE A 100 3.40 -12.82 -6.61
N VAL A 101 2.94 -12.80 -5.36
CA VAL A 101 3.60 -12.04 -4.28
C VAL A 101 4.03 -12.97 -3.15
N TYR A 102 5.33 -12.96 -2.87
CA TYR A 102 5.90 -13.47 -1.63
C TYR A 102 6.07 -12.31 -0.64
N LYS A 103 5.30 -12.28 0.43
CA LYS A 103 5.33 -11.18 1.40
C LYS A 103 6.58 -11.15 2.27
N GLY A 104 7.23 -12.29 2.47
CA GLY A 104 8.49 -12.43 3.18
C GLY A 104 8.51 -11.80 4.57
N ALA A 105 9.59 -11.13 4.88
CA ALA A 105 9.83 -10.46 6.16
C ALA A 105 8.73 -9.49 6.55
N SER A 106 8.09 -8.82 5.59
CA SER A 106 7.00 -7.87 5.85
C SER A 106 5.79 -8.51 6.52
N SER A 107 5.62 -9.85 6.39
CA SER A 107 4.56 -10.61 7.07
C SER A 107 4.82 -10.81 8.57
N ASN A 108 6.04 -10.57 9.03
CA ASN A 108 6.49 -10.86 10.38
C ASN A 108 6.82 -9.60 11.19
N LEU A 109 6.26 -8.46 10.81
CA LEU A 109 6.39 -7.23 11.56
C LEU A 109 5.65 -7.37 12.91
N ASN A 110 6.33 -7.14 14.03
CA ASN A 110 5.78 -7.24 15.38
C ASN A 110 5.41 -5.87 15.94
N VAL A 111 4.41 -5.83 16.82
CA VAL A 111 3.97 -4.59 17.48
C VAL A 111 5.11 -3.96 18.29
N SER A 112 5.99 -4.79 18.92
CA SER A 112 7.13 -4.28 19.68
C SER A 112 8.16 -3.52 18.83
N GLU A 113 8.25 -3.83 17.54
CA GLU A 113 9.15 -3.16 16.59
C GLU A 113 8.66 -1.75 16.21
N LEU A 114 7.40 -1.44 16.51
CA LEU A 114 6.83 -0.11 16.27
C LEU A 114 7.28 0.95 17.26
N LYS A 115 7.81 0.55 18.43
CA LYS A 115 8.23 1.50 19.47
C LYS A 115 9.24 2.52 18.96
N ASP A 116 10.14 2.09 18.07
CA ASP A 116 11.14 2.96 17.48
C ASP A 116 10.53 3.95 16.45
N PHE A 117 9.27 3.72 16.05
CA PHE A 117 8.54 4.56 15.12
C PHE A 117 7.45 5.42 15.78
N GLU A 118 7.13 5.19 17.05
CA GLU A 118 6.07 5.93 17.77
C GLU A 118 6.31 7.44 17.77
N SER A 119 7.54 7.88 18.00
CA SER A 119 7.90 9.31 17.98
C SER A 119 7.69 9.96 16.62
N GLU A 120 7.92 9.23 15.54
CA GLU A 120 7.69 9.72 14.19
C GLU A 120 6.19 9.91 13.93
N ILE A 121 5.36 8.96 14.37
CA ILE A 121 3.90 9.05 14.23
C ILE A 121 3.37 10.24 15.04
N ALA A 122 3.85 10.41 16.27
CA ALA A 122 3.40 11.46 17.19
C ALA A 122 3.70 12.88 16.67
N THR A 123 4.73 13.03 15.84
CA THR A 123 5.15 14.34 15.30
C THR A 123 4.75 14.55 13.83
N ALA A 124 4.15 13.56 13.20
CA ALA A 124 3.74 13.64 11.80
C ALA A 124 2.38 14.34 11.64
N ASP A 125 2.22 15.11 10.57
CA ASP A 125 0.92 15.66 10.17
C ASP A 125 -0.01 14.56 9.65
N VAL A 126 0.54 13.54 8.97
CA VAL A 126 -0.20 12.48 8.30
C VAL A 126 0.45 11.11 8.53
N LEU A 127 -0.35 10.12 8.90
CA LEU A 127 0.01 8.71 8.93
C LEU A 127 -0.68 7.98 7.77
N LEU A 128 0.11 7.44 6.83
CA LEU A 128 -0.40 6.71 5.67
C LEU A 128 -0.17 5.20 5.83
N LEU A 129 -1.25 4.42 5.79
CA LEU A 129 -1.26 2.97 6.03
C LEU A 129 -1.80 2.19 4.83
N GLN A 130 -1.35 0.93 4.69
CA GLN A 130 -1.82 -0.04 3.69
C GLN A 130 -2.05 -1.41 4.35
N TYR A 131 -2.61 -2.37 3.57
CA TYR A 131 -2.93 -3.73 4.03
C TYR A 131 -1.98 -4.81 3.50
N GLU A 132 -0.78 -4.44 3.09
CA GLU A 132 0.20 -5.42 2.61
C GLU A 132 0.97 -6.11 3.74
N ILE A 133 1.10 -5.46 4.89
CA ILE A 133 1.76 -6.03 6.07
C ILE A 133 0.77 -6.76 6.95
N THR A 134 1.18 -7.93 7.47
CA THR A 134 0.23 -8.92 8.02
C THR A 134 -0.09 -8.71 9.50
N ILE A 135 0.33 -7.67 10.11
CA ILE A 135 -0.05 -7.49 11.50
C ILE A 135 -1.38 -6.78 11.53
N GLY A 136 -2.35 -7.60 11.41
CA GLY A 136 -3.72 -7.31 11.56
C GLY A 136 -4.09 -6.07 12.38
N ASN A 137 -5.29 -6.01 12.72
CA ASN A 137 -6.02 -5.01 13.45
C ASN A 137 -5.26 -4.28 14.58
N THR A 138 -4.31 -4.97 15.23
CA THR A 138 -3.57 -4.45 16.40
C THR A 138 -2.58 -3.34 16.02
N LEU A 139 -1.88 -3.47 14.89
CA LEU A 139 -0.93 -2.45 14.43
C LEU A 139 -1.63 -1.18 14.02
N ILE A 140 -2.73 -1.31 13.28
CA ILE A 140 -3.57 -0.18 12.89
C ILE A 140 -4.17 0.48 14.13
N THR A 141 -4.62 -0.32 15.10
CA THR A 141 -5.19 0.19 16.35
C THR A 141 -4.17 0.99 17.15
N ILE A 142 -2.96 0.46 17.34
CA ILE A 142 -1.90 1.15 18.09
C ILE A 142 -1.45 2.40 17.37
N ASN A 143 -1.19 2.31 16.07
CA ASN A 143 -0.78 3.46 15.28
C ASN A 143 -1.84 4.56 15.31
N LYS A 144 -3.14 4.19 15.24
CA LYS A 144 -4.20 5.18 15.35
C LYS A 144 -4.32 5.79 16.73
N GLN A 145 -4.15 5.02 17.79
CA GLN A 145 -4.21 5.57 19.15
C GLN A 145 -3.14 6.66 19.30
N ILE A 146 -1.90 6.40 18.91
CA ILE A 146 -0.80 7.37 18.95
C ILE A 146 -1.12 8.58 18.05
N ALA A 147 -1.56 8.34 16.81
CA ALA A 147 -1.94 9.41 15.89
C ALA A 147 -3.07 10.26 16.45
N LYS A 148 -4.12 9.64 17.00
CA LYS A 148 -5.27 10.35 17.57
C LYS A 148 -4.90 11.22 18.77
N GLU A 149 -4.04 10.72 19.64
CA GLU A 149 -3.57 11.47 20.81
C GLU A 149 -2.74 12.71 20.41
N ASN A 150 -2.14 12.70 19.22
CA ASN A 150 -1.30 13.77 18.72
C ASN A 150 -1.92 14.56 17.54
N ASN A 151 -3.21 14.35 17.22
CA ASN A 151 -3.92 14.99 16.10
C ASN A 151 -3.35 14.68 14.70
N THR A 152 -2.65 13.57 14.54
CA THR A 152 -2.14 13.10 13.25
C THR A 152 -3.29 12.59 12.38
N LEU A 153 -3.40 13.07 11.15
CA LEU A 153 -4.41 12.62 10.19
C LEU A 153 -4.09 11.19 9.72
N VAL A 154 -5.03 10.26 9.83
CA VAL A 154 -4.84 8.88 9.41
C VAL A 154 -5.48 8.64 8.04
N ILE A 155 -4.66 8.30 7.05
CA ILE A 155 -5.09 7.88 5.72
C ILE A 155 -4.84 6.37 5.57
N LEU A 156 -5.89 5.63 5.21
CA LEU A 156 -5.83 4.20 4.96
C LEU A 156 -6.07 3.90 3.48
N ASN A 157 -5.07 3.30 2.81
CA ASN A 157 -5.26 2.64 1.54
C ASN A 157 -5.52 1.14 1.79
N PRO A 158 -6.78 0.65 1.70
CA PRO A 158 -7.16 -0.70 2.13
C PRO A 158 -6.83 -1.77 1.06
N ALA A 159 -5.63 -1.74 0.54
CA ALA A 159 -5.14 -2.60 -0.53
C ALA A 159 -4.06 -3.59 -0.01
N PRO A 160 -4.16 -4.90 -0.31
CA PRO A 160 -5.29 -5.59 -0.98
C PRO A 160 -6.54 -5.64 -0.09
N ALA A 161 -7.72 -5.59 -0.72
CA ALA A 161 -8.98 -5.66 0.00
C ALA A 161 -9.14 -7.03 0.68
N ILE A 162 -9.10 -7.02 1.98
CA ILE A 162 -9.51 -8.12 2.84
C ILE A 162 -10.75 -7.68 3.62
N TYR A 163 -11.61 -8.63 3.98
CA TYR A 163 -12.75 -8.30 4.82
C TYR A 163 -12.25 -7.69 6.12
N LEU A 164 -12.63 -6.44 6.38
CA LEU A 164 -12.24 -5.70 7.56
C LEU A 164 -13.44 -5.47 8.45
N ASP A 165 -13.19 -5.53 9.76
CA ASP A 165 -14.15 -5.04 10.71
C ASP A 165 -14.42 -3.55 10.46
N LYS A 166 -15.69 -3.17 10.46
CA LYS A 166 -16.10 -1.76 10.29
C LYS A 166 -15.47 -0.82 11.29
N GLU A 167 -15.16 -1.33 12.50
CA GLU A 167 -14.45 -0.56 13.51
C GLU A 167 -13.07 -0.11 13.03
N ILE A 168 -12.36 -0.96 12.30
CA ILE A 168 -11.03 -0.63 11.78
C ILE A 168 -11.11 0.41 10.66
N LEU A 169 -12.08 0.27 9.76
CA LEU A 169 -12.32 1.28 8.73
C LEU A 169 -12.65 2.65 9.35
N ASN A 170 -13.50 2.66 10.39
CA ASN A 170 -13.86 3.88 11.12
C ASN A 170 -12.69 4.51 11.90
N MET A 171 -11.60 3.79 12.05
CA MET A 171 -10.39 4.33 12.67
C MET A 171 -9.61 5.27 11.72
N ALA A 172 -9.73 5.20 10.42
CA ALA A 172 -9.11 6.13 9.49
C ALA A 172 -9.96 7.40 9.32
N ASP A 173 -9.32 8.54 9.13
CA ASP A 173 -10.01 9.79 8.79
C ASP A 173 -10.36 9.80 7.30
N ILE A 174 -9.45 9.27 6.47
CA ILE A 174 -9.63 9.14 5.04
C ILE A 174 -9.33 7.69 4.62
N VAL A 175 -10.19 7.10 3.80
CA VAL A 175 -9.98 5.78 3.19
C VAL A 175 -9.91 5.92 1.67
N THR A 176 -8.88 5.32 1.05
CA THR A 176 -8.61 5.49 -0.39
C THR A 176 -8.66 4.16 -1.15
N PRO A 177 -9.83 3.50 -1.27
CA PRO A 177 -9.98 2.26 -2.01
C PRO A 177 -10.07 2.52 -3.52
N ASN A 178 -9.81 1.48 -4.33
CA ASN A 178 -10.31 1.43 -5.69
C ASN A 178 -11.78 0.97 -5.71
N TYR A 179 -12.41 0.93 -6.90
CA TYR A 179 -13.82 0.54 -7.04
C TYR A 179 -14.12 -0.85 -6.47
N GLU A 180 -13.31 -1.87 -6.79
CA GLU A 180 -13.53 -3.24 -6.36
C GLU A 180 -13.23 -3.41 -4.86
N GLU A 181 -12.22 -2.73 -4.35
CA GLU A 181 -11.92 -2.68 -2.93
C GLU A 181 -13.07 -2.05 -2.14
N ALA A 182 -13.61 -0.94 -2.63
CA ALA A 182 -14.75 -0.29 -2.00
C ALA A 182 -15.98 -1.20 -1.99
N LYS A 183 -16.26 -1.90 -3.09
CA LYS A 183 -17.35 -2.88 -3.18
C LYS A 183 -17.16 -4.02 -2.18
N THR A 184 -15.94 -4.55 -2.05
CA THR A 184 -15.61 -5.63 -1.09
C THR A 184 -15.80 -5.17 0.35
N LEU A 185 -15.32 -3.96 0.70
CA LEU A 185 -15.31 -3.46 2.07
C LEU A 185 -16.67 -2.95 2.56
N TYR A 186 -17.43 -2.34 1.68
CA TYR A 186 -18.72 -1.71 2.04
C TYR A 186 -19.93 -2.50 1.55
N GLY A 187 -19.74 -3.54 0.73
CA GLY A 187 -20.80 -4.44 0.28
C GLY A 187 -21.82 -3.83 -0.68
N LEU A 188 -21.50 -2.68 -1.32
CA LEU A 188 -22.48 -1.87 -2.02
C LEU A 188 -21.97 -1.30 -3.33
N ASP A 189 -22.94 -1.04 -4.22
CA ASP A 189 -22.77 -0.13 -5.33
C ASP A 189 -22.42 1.26 -4.78
N ILE A 190 -21.26 1.77 -5.15
CA ILE A 190 -20.67 3.01 -4.60
C ILE A 190 -21.59 4.22 -4.80
N GLU A 191 -22.48 4.14 -5.78
CA GLU A 191 -23.49 5.18 -6.01
C GLU A 191 -24.61 5.18 -4.95
N LYS A 192 -24.68 4.15 -4.11
CA LYS A 192 -25.69 3.95 -3.05
C LYS A 192 -25.09 3.77 -1.67
N LEU A 193 -23.94 4.40 -1.39
CA LEU A 193 -23.29 4.28 -0.09
C LEU A 193 -24.22 4.65 1.06
N PRO A 194 -24.23 3.83 2.13
CA PRO A 194 -25.10 4.10 3.26
C PRO A 194 -24.70 5.39 3.98
N SER A 195 -25.69 6.05 4.52
CA SER A 195 -25.56 7.23 5.36
C SER A 195 -24.73 7.07 6.65
N SER A 196 -24.11 5.91 6.84
CA SER A 196 -23.39 5.50 8.06
C SER A 196 -21.87 5.49 7.92
N ILE A 197 -21.30 6.14 6.90
CA ILE A 197 -19.84 6.24 6.73
C ILE A 197 -19.37 7.48 7.48
N ASN A 198 -18.58 7.26 8.53
CA ASN A 198 -18.09 8.34 9.39
C ASN A 198 -16.79 8.98 8.88
N ASN A 199 -16.15 8.38 7.89
CA ASN A 199 -14.88 8.84 7.32
C ASN A 199 -15.06 9.41 5.90
N THR A 200 -14.06 10.14 5.46
CA THR A 200 -13.98 10.57 4.06
C THR A 200 -13.50 9.41 3.19
N LEU A 201 -14.23 9.10 2.12
CA LEU A 201 -13.80 8.14 1.11
C LEU A 201 -13.32 8.86 -0.14
N ILE A 202 -12.17 8.41 -0.68
CA ILE A 202 -11.68 8.82 -1.99
C ILE A 202 -11.54 7.56 -2.83
N VAL A 203 -12.57 7.25 -3.62
CA VAL A 203 -12.59 6.04 -4.45
C VAL A 203 -11.97 6.30 -5.79
N THR A 204 -10.94 5.54 -6.15
CA THR A 204 -10.33 5.62 -7.50
C THR A 204 -11.12 4.78 -8.48
N LEU A 205 -11.39 5.35 -9.67
CA LEU A 205 -12.24 4.76 -10.72
C LEU A 205 -11.45 4.48 -12.02
N GLY A 206 -10.12 4.38 -11.92
CA GLY A 206 -9.24 4.20 -13.08
C GLY A 206 -9.41 5.34 -14.10
N SER A 207 -9.62 5.00 -15.35
CA SER A 207 -9.82 5.98 -16.45
C SER A 207 -11.07 6.85 -16.28
N LYS A 208 -11.93 6.57 -15.30
CA LYS A 208 -13.13 7.38 -15.01
C LYS A 208 -12.91 8.44 -13.94
N GLY A 209 -11.66 8.58 -13.43
CA GLY A 209 -11.29 9.57 -12.43
C GLY A 209 -11.44 9.09 -11.00
N SER A 210 -12.02 9.89 -10.12
CA SER A 210 -12.22 9.55 -8.71
C SER A 210 -13.53 10.11 -8.16
N LEU A 211 -13.99 9.54 -7.04
CA LEU A 211 -15.20 9.93 -6.34
C LEU A 211 -14.84 10.23 -4.88
N LEU A 212 -15.07 11.46 -4.45
CA LEU A 212 -15.01 11.89 -3.05
C LEU A 212 -16.38 11.73 -2.42
N ILE A 213 -16.43 11.09 -1.27
CA ILE A 213 -17.65 10.92 -0.49
C ILE A 213 -17.37 11.36 0.94
N ASN A 214 -18.14 12.28 1.46
CA ASN A 214 -18.02 12.80 2.81
C ASN A 214 -19.41 13.26 3.31
N ASN A 215 -19.80 12.91 4.54
CA ASN A 215 -20.99 13.39 5.22
C ASN A 215 -22.23 13.50 4.33
N HIS A 216 -22.61 12.42 3.65
CA HIS A 216 -23.75 12.33 2.72
C HIS A 216 -23.63 13.13 1.42
N THR A 217 -22.50 13.73 1.16
CA THR A 217 -22.20 14.40 -0.12
C THR A 217 -21.24 13.58 -0.95
N SER A 218 -21.41 13.60 -2.26
CA SER A 218 -20.47 12.98 -3.19
C SER A 218 -20.07 13.97 -4.29
N LYS A 219 -18.80 13.93 -4.67
CA LYS A 219 -18.26 14.75 -5.76
C LYS A 219 -17.35 13.91 -6.63
N LYS A 220 -17.67 13.84 -7.91
CA LYS A 220 -16.86 13.17 -8.92
C LYS A 220 -15.82 14.12 -9.50
N PHE A 221 -14.61 13.64 -9.68
CA PHE A 221 -13.52 14.32 -10.34
C PHE A 221 -13.16 13.57 -11.63
N SER A 222 -13.08 14.30 -12.73
CA SER A 222 -12.64 13.74 -14.00
C SER A 222 -11.17 13.33 -13.96
N PRO A 223 -10.75 12.34 -14.74
CA PRO A 223 -9.35 11.98 -14.83
C PRO A 223 -8.56 13.12 -15.50
N ILE A 224 -7.28 13.19 -15.19
CA ILE A 224 -6.34 14.01 -15.95
C ILE A 224 -5.89 13.15 -17.15
N ASN A 225 -6.02 13.67 -18.36
CA ASN A 225 -5.47 13.00 -19.54
C ASN A 225 -3.94 13.05 -19.42
N VAL A 226 -3.34 11.87 -19.36
CA VAL A 226 -1.88 11.69 -19.49
C VAL A 226 -1.62 11.09 -20.86
N GLU A 227 -0.70 11.70 -21.60
CA GLU A 227 -0.20 11.19 -22.88
C GLU A 227 0.77 10.02 -22.64
#